data_68b74d505522668b6ddeb178357d72ac
#
_entry.id   68b74d505522668b6ddeb178357d72ac
#
_cell.length_a   1.000
_cell.length_b   1.000
_cell.length_c   1.000
_cell.angle_alpha   90.00
_cell.angle_beta   90.00
_cell.angle_gamma   90.00
#
_symmetry.space_group_name_H-M   'P 1'
#
loop_
_entity.id
_entity.type
_entity.pdbx_description
1 polymer ?
#
loop_
_entity_poly.entity_id
_entity_poly.type
_entity_poly.pdbx_seq_one_letter_code
_entity_poly.pdbx_strand_id
1 'polypeptide(L)'
;LQPGATQDPATRKRFIEMIRGRKRPIGELLMDQSIAAGVGNIYRAEALFLAGISPMRAGNRLSVQRIGHLWDIVCELMTRGLEIGRIDTIRPEDQPDPIPEGDEELARWYIYHRSGRPCIKCGTTISERLMQNRRLFWCSNCQN
;
A
#
# COMPACT_ATOMS: atom_id res chain seq x y z
N LEU A 1 -10.07 -5.49 -11.68
CA LEU A 1 -10.84 -5.48 -10.44
C LEU A 1 -10.84 -4.08 -9.83
N GLN A 2 -11.89 -3.71 -9.15
CA GLN A 2 -12.05 -2.37 -8.55
C GLN A 2 -12.13 -2.45 -7.03
N PRO A 3 -10.99 -2.33 -6.32
CA PRO A 3 -11.01 -2.23 -4.87
C PRO A 3 -11.86 -1.03 -4.43
N GLY A 4 -12.60 -1.16 -3.34
CA GLY A 4 -13.45 -0.10 -2.83
C GLY A 4 -14.82 0.00 -3.52
N ALA A 5 -14.95 -0.52 -4.74
CA ALA A 5 -16.22 -0.54 -5.45
C ALA A 5 -17.07 -1.76 -5.06
N THR A 6 -16.43 -2.83 -4.60
CA THR A 6 -17.12 -4.04 -4.21
C THR A 6 -16.35 -4.80 -3.14
N GLN A 7 -17.09 -5.37 -2.19
CA GLN A 7 -16.58 -6.29 -1.18
C GLN A 7 -16.92 -7.74 -1.54
N ASP A 8 -17.30 -8.00 -2.80
CA ASP A 8 -17.69 -9.32 -3.27
C ASP A 8 -16.58 -10.35 -3.04
N PRO A 9 -16.85 -11.45 -2.34
CA PRO A 9 -15.86 -12.52 -2.11
C PRO A 9 -15.29 -13.10 -3.41
N ALA A 10 -16.07 -13.16 -4.49
CA ALA A 10 -15.58 -13.67 -5.77
C ALA A 10 -14.52 -12.74 -6.36
N THR A 11 -14.66 -11.43 -6.22
CA THR A 11 -13.68 -10.45 -6.68
C THR A 11 -12.38 -10.59 -5.90
N ARG A 12 -12.48 -10.74 -4.57
CA ARG A 12 -11.32 -10.96 -3.70
C ARG A 12 -10.56 -12.23 -4.09
N LYS A 13 -11.28 -13.31 -4.34
CA LYS A 13 -10.69 -14.58 -4.75
C LYS A 13 -9.96 -14.45 -6.10
N ARG A 14 -10.55 -13.76 -7.05
CA ARG A 14 -9.90 -13.52 -8.36
C ARG A 14 -8.62 -12.71 -8.22
N PHE A 15 -8.62 -11.69 -7.38
CA PHE A 15 -7.41 -10.90 -7.12
C PHE A 15 -6.29 -11.79 -6.61
N ILE A 16 -6.60 -12.63 -5.60
CA ILE A 16 -5.62 -13.54 -5.01
C ILE A 16 -5.06 -14.49 -6.09
N GLU A 17 -5.92 -15.06 -6.91
CA GLU A 17 -5.49 -15.99 -7.98
C GLU A 17 -4.61 -15.28 -9.02
N MET A 18 -4.98 -14.07 -9.41
CA MET A 18 -4.22 -13.29 -10.38
C MET A 18 -2.81 -12.95 -9.87
N ILE A 19 -2.69 -12.55 -8.62
CA ILE A 19 -1.39 -12.24 -8.01
C ILE A 19 -0.54 -13.49 -7.92
N ARG A 20 -1.10 -14.59 -7.44
CA ARG A 20 -0.34 -15.83 -7.25
C ARG A 20 0.10 -16.48 -8.56
N GLY A 21 -0.54 -16.14 -9.65
CA GLY A 21 -0.15 -16.63 -10.98
C GLY A 21 1.02 -15.87 -11.61
N ARG A 22 1.59 -14.87 -10.94
CA ARG A 22 2.59 -14.00 -11.55
C ARG A 22 3.89 -13.97 -10.78
N LYS A 23 5.00 -13.91 -11.53
CA LYS A 23 6.36 -13.82 -10.97
C LYS A 23 6.82 -12.37 -10.73
N ARG A 24 6.08 -11.41 -11.25
CA ARG A 24 6.47 -9.99 -11.14
C ARG A 24 6.37 -9.49 -9.70
N PRO A 25 7.13 -8.44 -9.34
CA PRO A 25 7.03 -7.84 -8.00
C PRO A 25 5.62 -7.34 -7.71
N ILE A 26 5.17 -7.52 -6.48
CA ILE A 26 3.81 -7.10 -6.07
C ILE A 26 3.60 -5.58 -6.27
N GLY A 27 4.65 -4.78 -6.10
CA GLY A 27 4.57 -3.34 -6.35
C GLY A 27 4.22 -3.00 -7.79
N GLU A 28 4.69 -3.80 -8.76
CA GLU A 28 4.32 -3.63 -10.16
C GLU A 28 2.90 -4.11 -10.43
N LEU A 29 2.54 -5.27 -9.87
CA LEU A 29 1.23 -5.88 -10.09
C LEU A 29 0.10 -4.98 -9.59
N LEU A 30 0.29 -4.31 -8.46
CA LEU A 30 -0.73 -3.38 -7.93
C LEU A 30 -0.97 -2.18 -8.83
N MET A 31 0.00 -1.79 -9.64
CA MET A 31 -0.16 -0.68 -10.58
C MET A 31 -0.76 -1.11 -11.92
N ASP A 32 -0.94 -2.40 -12.13
CA ASP A 32 -1.58 -2.93 -13.33
C ASP A 32 -3.10 -2.77 -13.18
N GLN A 33 -3.68 -1.86 -13.96
CA GLN A 33 -5.09 -1.52 -13.84
C GLN A 33 -6.03 -2.66 -14.23
N SER A 34 -5.53 -3.68 -14.93
CA SER A 34 -6.31 -4.87 -15.22
C SER A 34 -6.40 -5.82 -14.02
N ILE A 35 -5.49 -5.67 -13.05
CA ILE A 35 -5.47 -6.46 -11.81
C ILE A 35 -6.17 -5.70 -10.69
N ALA A 36 -5.84 -4.42 -10.50
CA ALA A 36 -6.38 -3.60 -9.42
C ALA A 36 -6.69 -2.19 -9.95
N ALA A 37 -7.86 -2.02 -10.53
CA ALA A 37 -8.27 -0.74 -11.12
C ALA A 37 -8.38 0.35 -10.05
N GLY A 38 -7.82 1.52 -10.35
CA GLY A 38 -7.86 2.68 -9.47
C GLY A 38 -6.73 2.77 -8.46
N VAL A 39 -5.88 1.76 -8.36
CA VAL A 39 -4.71 1.82 -7.47
C VAL A 39 -3.62 2.63 -8.14
N GLY A 40 -3.27 3.76 -7.52
CA GLY A 40 -2.18 4.61 -7.97
C GLY A 40 -0.99 4.55 -7.01
N ASN A 41 -0.04 5.46 -7.21
CA ASN A 41 1.24 5.41 -6.49
C ASN A 41 1.11 5.58 -4.98
N ILE A 42 0.14 6.38 -4.52
CA ILE A 42 -0.10 6.56 -3.08
C ILE A 42 -0.65 5.27 -2.47
N TYR A 43 -1.72 4.72 -3.04
CA TYR A 43 -2.35 3.50 -2.51
C TYR A 43 -1.39 2.31 -2.56
N ARG A 44 -0.58 2.19 -3.63
CA ARG A 44 0.43 1.13 -3.70
C ARG A 44 1.37 1.18 -2.51
N ALA A 45 1.95 2.36 -2.27
CA ALA A 45 2.91 2.53 -1.17
C ALA A 45 2.27 2.25 0.18
N GLU A 46 1.14 2.88 0.45
CA GLU A 46 0.50 2.84 1.76
C GLU A 46 -0.11 1.48 2.07
N ALA A 47 -0.74 0.83 1.08
CA ALA A 47 -1.33 -0.50 1.29
C ALA A 47 -0.26 -1.55 1.55
N LEU A 48 0.84 -1.53 0.80
CA LEU A 48 1.94 -2.48 1.01
C LEU A 48 2.60 -2.28 2.37
N PHE A 49 2.73 -1.03 2.82
CA PHE A 49 3.24 -0.74 4.15
C PHE A 49 2.34 -1.33 5.24
N LEU A 50 1.04 -1.07 5.18
CA LEU A 50 0.09 -1.57 6.17
C LEU A 50 -0.03 -3.09 6.15
N ALA A 51 0.12 -3.71 4.98
CA ALA A 51 0.13 -5.16 4.85
C ALA A 51 1.47 -5.80 5.26
N GLY A 52 2.50 -5.00 5.45
CA GLY A 52 3.83 -5.49 5.83
C GLY A 52 4.55 -6.23 4.71
N ILE A 53 4.24 -5.95 3.46
CA ILE A 53 4.78 -6.65 2.29
C ILE A 53 5.77 -5.76 1.55
N SER A 54 6.99 -6.30 1.29
CA SER A 54 7.95 -5.61 0.44
C SER A 54 7.41 -5.48 -0.98
N PRO A 55 7.48 -4.28 -1.59
CA PRO A 55 7.04 -4.12 -2.97
C PRO A 55 7.83 -4.94 -3.99
N MET A 56 9.03 -5.39 -3.63
CA MET A 56 9.86 -6.21 -4.49
C MET A 56 9.53 -7.70 -4.42
N ARG A 57 8.66 -8.14 -3.51
CA ARG A 57 8.32 -9.55 -3.41
C ARG A 57 7.48 -10.00 -4.60
N ALA A 58 7.86 -11.12 -5.20
CA ALA A 58 7.12 -11.69 -6.33
C ALA A 58 5.71 -12.15 -5.90
N GLY A 59 4.72 -11.91 -6.74
CA GLY A 59 3.33 -12.28 -6.43
C GLY A 59 3.18 -13.76 -6.11
N ASN A 60 3.85 -14.64 -6.87
CA ASN A 60 3.77 -16.08 -6.66
C ASN A 60 4.55 -16.57 -5.42
N ARG A 61 5.23 -15.69 -4.72
CA ARG A 61 5.92 -16.00 -3.46
C ARG A 61 5.12 -15.56 -2.24
N LEU A 62 3.96 -14.98 -2.43
CA LEU A 62 3.09 -14.53 -1.34
C LEU A 62 2.04 -15.60 -1.06
N SER A 63 1.71 -15.77 0.23
CA SER A 63 0.63 -16.68 0.63
C SER A 63 -0.74 -16.10 0.29
N VAL A 64 -1.74 -16.98 0.19
CA VAL A 64 -3.14 -16.56 0.01
C VAL A 64 -3.55 -15.58 1.11
N GLN A 65 -3.14 -15.86 2.35
CA GLN A 65 -3.49 -15.00 3.49
C GLN A 65 -2.91 -13.59 3.37
N ARG A 66 -1.65 -13.49 2.96
CA ARG A 66 -1.00 -12.17 2.82
C ARG A 66 -1.62 -11.37 1.68
N ILE A 67 -1.93 -12.01 0.56
CA ILE A 67 -2.56 -11.34 -0.58
C ILE A 67 -3.98 -10.90 -0.22
N GLY A 68 -4.74 -11.76 0.45
CA GLY A 68 -6.09 -11.44 0.91
C GLY A 68 -6.08 -10.27 1.87
N HIS A 69 -5.15 -10.23 2.82
CA HIS A 69 -4.99 -9.11 3.74
C HIS A 69 -4.66 -7.81 2.99
N LEU A 70 -3.79 -7.89 1.99
CA LEU A 70 -3.46 -6.75 1.14
C LEU A 70 -4.71 -6.21 0.43
N TRP A 71 -5.52 -7.12 -0.15
CA TRP A 71 -6.77 -6.73 -0.82
C TRP A 71 -7.70 -5.99 0.14
N ASP A 72 -7.87 -6.52 1.35
CA ASP A 72 -8.75 -5.93 2.36
C ASP A 72 -8.27 -4.52 2.73
N ILE A 73 -6.97 -4.33 2.88
CA ILE A 73 -6.38 -3.01 3.16
C ILE A 73 -6.61 -2.03 2.01
N VAL A 74 -6.38 -2.48 0.77
CA VAL A 74 -6.60 -1.61 -0.40
C VAL A 74 -8.06 -1.17 -0.44
N CYS A 75 -9.00 -2.09 -0.21
CA CYS A 75 -10.42 -1.75 -0.17
C CYS A 75 -10.74 -0.75 0.95
N GLU A 76 -10.18 -0.96 2.13
CA GLU A 76 -10.35 -0.04 3.28
C GLU A 76 -9.87 1.37 2.92
N LEU A 77 -8.66 1.48 2.37
CA LEU A 77 -8.08 2.79 2.05
C LEU A 77 -8.84 3.51 0.95
N MET A 78 -9.23 2.80 -0.09
CA MET A 78 -9.96 3.40 -1.21
C MET A 78 -11.38 3.81 -0.81
N THR A 79 -12.06 3.01 0.01
CA THR A 79 -13.37 3.36 0.55
C THR A 79 -13.29 4.63 1.39
N ARG A 80 -12.29 4.72 2.26
CA ARG A 80 -12.05 5.91 3.08
C ARG A 80 -11.77 7.14 2.21
N GLY A 81 -10.97 6.97 1.15
CA GLY A 81 -10.66 8.06 0.23
C GLY A 81 -11.90 8.62 -0.47
N LEU A 82 -12.84 7.73 -0.85
CA LEU A 82 -14.10 8.15 -1.42
C LEU A 82 -14.97 8.91 -0.42
N GLU A 83 -15.01 8.47 0.83
CA GLU A 83 -15.81 9.10 1.88
C GLU A 83 -15.33 10.51 2.22
N ILE A 84 -14.01 10.70 2.34
CA ILE A 84 -13.44 11.99 2.76
C ILE A 84 -13.02 12.87 1.57
N GLY A 85 -13.05 12.35 0.35
CA GLY A 85 -12.74 13.11 -0.86
C GLY A 85 -11.26 13.37 -1.09
N ARG A 86 -10.35 12.69 -0.37
CA ARG A 86 -8.91 12.77 -0.56
C ARG A 86 -8.22 11.53 0.00
N ILE A 87 -6.95 11.32 -0.39
CA ILE A 87 -6.20 10.15 0.05
C ILE A 87 -5.42 10.48 1.33
N ASP A 88 -6.00 10.13 2.46
CA ASP A 88 -5.35 10.18 3.78
C ASP A 88 -5.43 8.77 4.36
N THR A 89 -4.29 8.20 4.73
CA THR A 89 -4.18 6.78 5.06
C THR A 89 -3.90 6.50 6.53
N ILE A 90 -3.47 7.53 7.28
CA ILE A 90 -3.13 7.35 8.70
C ILE A 90 -4.39 6.98 9.49
N ARG A 91 -4.34 5.83 10.15
CA ARG A 91 -5.44 5.37 11.01
C ARG A 91 -5.54 6.25 12.24
N PRO A 92 -6.74 6.37 12.86
CA PRO A 92 -6.91 7.23 14.04
C PRO A 92 -5.93 6.92 15.16
N GLU A 93 -5.65 5.65 15.41
CA GLU A 93 -4.72 5.22 16.47
C GLU A 93 -3.26 5.60 16.18
N ASP A 94 -2.94 5.93 14.94
CA ASP A 94 -1.58 6.28 14.50
C ASP A 94 -1.41 7.78 14.24
N GLN A 95 -2.44 8.58 14.42
CA GLN A 95 -2.37 10.03 14.18
C GLN A 95 -1.31 10.68 15.06
N PRO A 96 -0.33 11.39 14.48
CA PRO A 96 0.66 12.09 15.27
C PRO A 96 0.06 13.31 15.98
N ASP A 97 0.43 13.53 17.24
CA ASP A 97 0.02 14.69 18.01
C ASP A 97 1.15 15.07 19.00
N PRO A 98 1.89 16.15 18.76
CA PRO A 98 1.77 17.05 17.61
C PRO A 98 2.38 16.47 16.33
N ILE A 99 2.05 17.07 15.19
CA ILE A 99 2.69 16.74 13.92
C ILE A 99 4.13 17.29 13.95
N PRO A 100 5.15 16.45 13.67
CA PRO A 100 6.53 16.91 13.68
C PRO A 100 6.74 18.08 12.70
N GLU A 101 7.45 19.11 13.15
CA GLU A 101 7.80 20.23 12.28
C GLU A 101 8.64 19.75 11.09
N GLY A 102 8.27 20.19 9.90
CA GLY A 102 8.96 19.81 8.66
C GLY A 102 8.56 18.45 8.12
N ASP A 103 7.58 17.77 8.73
CA ASP A 103 7.09 16.47 8.28
C ASP A 103 5.56 16.49 8.20
N GLU A 104 5.03 17.42 7.42
CA GLU A 104 3.58 17.63 7.27
C GLU A 104 2.92 16.44 6.58
N GLU A 105 3.65 15.68 5.76
CA GLU A 105 3.15 14.48 5.11
C GLU A 105 2.70 13.42 6.14
N LEU A 106 3.30 13.41 7.32
CA LEU A 106 2.91 12.48 8.39
C LEU A 106 1.48 12.70 8.88
N ALA A 107 0.88 13.83 8.58
CA ALA A 107 -0.55 14.05 8.85
C ALA A 107 -1.44 13.27 7.87
N ARG A 108 -0.90 12.81 6.76
CA ARG A 108 -1.66 12.16 5.67
C ARG A 108 -1.25 10.74 5.40
N TRP A 109 0.08 10.45 5.33
CA TRP A 109 0.60 9.17 4.84
C TRP A 109 1.65 8.59 5.77
N TYR A 110 1.72 7.25 5.80
CA TYR A 110 2.75 6.53 6.58
C TYR A 110 4.14 6.66 5.95
N ILE A 111 4.25 6.46 4.63
CA ILE A 111 5.55 6.41 3.95
C ILE A 111 5.61 7.22 2.65
N TYR A 112 4.49 7.47 2.01
CA TYR A 112 4.48 8.16 0.72
C TYR A 112 5.09 9.56 0.84
N HIS A 113 6.03 9.89 -0.05
CA HIS A 113 6.80 11.15 -0.04
C HIS A 113 7.63 11.37 1.24
N ARG A 114 7.88 10.32 2.00
CA ARG A 114 8.63 10.46 3.25
C ARG A 114 10.00 9.79 3.22
N SER A 115 10.61 9.61 2.04
CA SER A 115 11.96 9.05 1.95
C SER A 115 12.96 9.87 2.77
N GLY A 116 13.87 9.18 3.47
CA GLY A 116 14.81 9.82 4.38
C GLY A 116 14.26 10.16 5.76
N ARG A 117 12.94 10.05 5.96
CA ARG A 117 12.29 10.28 7.25
C ARG A 117 12.20 8.98 8.04
N PRO A 118 12.08 9.04 9.36
CA PRO A 118 11.91 7.82 10.15
C PRO A 118 10.51 7.22 9.98
N CYS A 119 10.44 5.89 9.90
CA CYS A 119 9.17 5.18 9.90
C CYS A 119 8.44 5.40 11.23
N ILE A 120 7.15 5.74 11.16
CA ILE A 120 6.35 5.99 12.36
C ILE A 120 6.23 4.75 13.25
N LYS A 121 6.33 3.55 12.68
CA LYS A 121 6.16 2.30 13.43
C LYS A 121 7.46 1.79 14.03
N CYS A 122 8.59 1.93 13.33
CA CYS A 122 9.85 1.29 13.78
C CYS A 122 11.06 2.23 13.79
N GLY A 123 10.93 3.45 13.28
CA GLY A 123 12.03 4.43 13.26
C GLY A 123 13.05 4.23 12.14
N THR A 124 12.97 3.13 11.38
CA THR A 124 13.88 2.90 10.25
C THR A 124 13.68 3.96 9.18
N THR A 125 14.77 4.46 8.60
CA THR A 125 14.70 5.45 7.52
C THR A 125 13.95 4.89 6.32
N ILE A 126 12.92 5.61 5.87
CA ILE A 126 12.12 5.20 4.72
C ILE A 126 12.97 5.27 3.45
N SER A 127 12.93 4.21 2.67
CA SER A 127 13.69 4.05 1.43
C SER A 127 12.89 4.51 0.22
N GLU A 128 13.60 4.87 -0.84
CA GLU A 128 12.99 5.26 -2.11
C GLU A 128 13.79 4.70 -3.27
N ARG A 129 13.07 4.29 -4.33
CA ARG A 129 13.69 3.95 -5.62
C ARG A 129 12.64 4.14 -6.71
N LEU A 130 13.07 4.04 -7.97
CA LEU A 130 12.14 4.00 -9.09
C LEU A 130 11.71 2.56 -9.36
N MET A 131 10.41 2.39 -9.65
CA MET A 131 9.83 1.14 -10.13
C MET A 131 8.85 1.50 -11.23
N GLN A 132 9.13 1.03 -12.46
CA GLN A 132 8.36 1.40 -13.66
C GLN A 132 8.22 2.92 -13.81
N ASN A 133 9.34 3.65 -13.62
CA ASN A 133 9.44 5.10 -13.72
C ASN A 133 8.57 5.88 -12.72
N ARG A 134 8.09 5.21 -11.65
CA ARG A 134 7.37 5.87 -10.57
C ARG A 134 8.18 5.77 -9.28
N ARG A 135 8.11 6.81 -8.45
CA ARG A 135 8.80 6.80 -7.17
C ARG A 135 8.13 5.79 -6.25
N LEU A 136 8.91 4.85 -5.76
CA LEU A 136 8.48 3.80 -4.84
C LEU A 136 9.05 4.09 -3.46
N PHE A 137 8.19 4.02 -2.43
CA PHE A 137 8.57 4.26 -1.03
C PHE A 137 8.24 3.01 -0.21
N TRP A 138 9.14 2.63 0.69
CA TRP A 138 8.87 1.49 1.59
C TRP A 138 9.75 1.56 2.82
N CYS A 139 9.34 0.84 3.88
CA CYS A 139 10.16 0.65 5.08
C CYS A 139 10.77 -0.75 5.01
N SER A 140 12.09 -0.83 4.90
CA SER A 140 12.79 -2.11 4.73
C SER A 140 12.68 -3.02 5.98
N ASN A 141 12.34 -2.46 7.14
CA ASN A 141 12.14 -3.23 8.36
C ASN A 141 10.71 -3.74 8.50
N CYS A 142 9.70 -2.89 8.26
CA CYS A 142 8.29 -3.27 8.43
C CYS A 142 7.76 -4.12 7.28
N GLN A 143 8.36 -4.04 6.10
CA GLN A 143 7.87 -4.70 4.89
C GLN A 143 8.86 -5.78 4.44
N ASN A 144 8.38 -7.02 4.32
CA ASN A 144 9.22 -8.15 3.93
C ASN A 144 8.58 -9.04 2.86
#